data_9d34292a2be0a736b74fceac9e7beb57
#
_entry.id   9d34292a2be0a736b74fceac9e7beb57
#
_cell.length_a   1.000
_cell.length_b   1.000
_cell.length_c   1.000
_cell.angle_alpha   90.00
_cell.angle_beta   90.00
_cell.angle_gamma   90.00
#
_symmetry.space_group_name_H-M   'P 1'
#
loop_
_entity.id
_entity.type
_entity.pdbx_description
1 polymer ?
#
loop_
_entity_poly.entity_id
_entity_poly.type
_entity_poly.pdbx_seq_one_letter_code
_entity_poly.pdbx_strand_id
1 'polypeptide(L)'
;MSVSDPVADMLTKIRNAGMARHEKVDIPTSRLKLEIVKILKTEGYIKNFKKANQEGSNVIRVFLKYDDSTAPIIHGIEKVSKPGRRVYMGYKNMPRVLNGYGTLIVSTSQGVTTGKKAAEKKVGGEIICTVW
;
A
#
# COMPACT_ATOMS: atom_id res chain seq x y z
N MET A 1 -0.62 -22.69 -14.16
CA MET A 1 0.52 -21.84 -13.84
C MET A 1 0.06 -20.66 -12.97
N SER A 2 0.69 -20.46 -11.85
CA SER A 2 0.33 -19.35 -10.97
C SER A 2 0.92 -18.03 -11.48
N VAL A 3 0.16 -16.97 -11.37
CA VAL A 3 0.62 -15.64 -11.73
C VAL A 3 1.10 -14.95 -10.46
N SER A 4 2.36 -14.49 -10.48
CA SER A 4 2.96 -13.82 -9.34
C SER A 4 2.43 -12.38 -9.20
N ASP A 5 2.09 -11.99 -7.97
CA ASP A 5 1.73 -10.61 -7.65
C ASP A 5 2.49 -10.17 -6.40
N PRO A 6 3.71 -9.66 -6.56
CA PRO A 6 4.55 -9.26 -5.44
C PRO A 6 3.93 -8.16 -4.56
N VAL A 7 3.13 -7.28 -5.15
CA VAL A 7 2.45 -6.23 -4.38
C VAL A 7 1.37 -6.84 -3.50
N ALA A 8 0.56 -7.75 -4.05
CA ALA A 8 -0.45 -8.45 -3.25
C ALA A 8 0.18 -9.23 -2.10
N ASP A 9 1.33 -9.88 -2.34
CA ASP A 9 2.07 -10.56 -1.29
C ASP A 9 2.51 -9.61 -0.19
N MET A 10 3.00 -8.42 -0.56
CA MET A 10 3.38 -7.39 0.39
C MET A 10 2.19 -6.96 1.25
N LEU A 11 1.05 -6.68 0.63
CA LEU A 11 -0.15 -6.25 1.35
C LEU A 11 -0.64 -7.33 2.30
N THR A 12 -0.58 -8.59 1.87
CA THR A 12 -0.94 -9.72 2.73
C THR A 12 -0.01 -9.86 3.93
N LYS A 13 1.31 -9.70 3.72
CA LYS A 13 2.28 -9.73 4.82
C LYS A 13 2.02 -8.62 5.83
N ILE A 14 1.74 -7.41 5.37
CA ILE A 14 1.44 -6.28 6.25
C ILE A 14 0.15 -6.57 7.04
N ARG A 15 -0.89 -7.06 6.37
CA ARG A 15 -2.16 -7.40 7.02
C ARG A 15 -1.96 -8.47 8.10
N ASN A 16 -1.29 -9.56 7.75
CA ASN A 16 -1.08 -10.67 8.68
C ASN A 16 -0.21 -10.27 9.87
N ALA A 17 0.83 -9.48 9.63
CA ALA A 17 1.69 -8.98 10.71
C ALA A 17 0.91 -8.09 11.68
N GLY A 18 0.01 -7.26 11.16
CA GLY A 18 -0.87 -6.43 11.99
C GLY A 18 -1.84 -7.26 12.83
N MET A 19 -2.44 -8.29 12.22
CA MET A 19 -3.34 -9.19 12.94
C MET A 19 -2.62 -9.97 14.03
N ALA A 20 -1.35 -10.33 13.80
CA ALA A 20 -0.52 -11.03 14.79
C ALA A 20 0.16 -10.07 15.78
N ARG A 21 -0.06 -8.79 15.63
CA ARG A 21 0.49 -7.72 16.47
C ARG A 21 2.01 -7.68 16.52
N HIS A 22 2.64 -7.97 15.37
CA HIS A 22 4.09 -7.83 15.24
C HIS A 22 4.47 -6.36 15.23
N GLU A 23 5.65 -6.05 15.77
CA GLU A 23 6.18 -4.68 15.74
C GLU A 23 6.58 -4.27 14.33
N LYS A 24 7.14 -5.19 13.57
CA LYS A 24 7.68 -4.95 12.24
C LYS A 24 7.52 -6.15 11.33
N VAL A 25 7.63 -5.90 10.03
CA VAL A 25 7.63 -6.95 9.02
C VAL A 25 8.62 -6.59 7.92
N ASP A 26 9.38 -7.57 7.43
CA ASP A 26 10.34 -7.39 6.35
C ASP A 26 9.73 -7.85 5.03
N ILE A 27 9.88 -7.02 4.00
CA ILE A 27 9.29 -7.24 2.69
C ILE A 27 10.40 -7.14 1.65
N PRO A 28 10.49 -8.08 0.68
CA PRO A 28 11.47 -7.96 -0.40
C PRO A 28 11.31 -6.62 -1.10
N THR A 29 12.43 -5.94 -1.35
CA THR A 29 12.38 -4.58 -1.88
C THR A 29 12.04 -4.55 -3.38
N SER A 30 11.35 -3.50 -3.80
CA SER A 30 11.22 -3.09 -5.18
C SER A 30 10.87 -1.61 -5.18
N ARG A 31 11.06 -0.96 -6.32
CA ARG A 31 10.76 0.47 -6.44
C ARG A 31 9.28 0.75 -6.17
N LEU A 32 8.39 -0.04 -6.76
CA LEU A 32 6.95 0.13 -6.58
C LEU A 32 6.53 -0.09 -5.13
N LYS A 33 7.03 -1.16 -4.50
CA LYS A 33 6.71 -1.45 -3.11
C LYS A 33 7.18 -0.34 -2.17
N LEU A 34 8.37 0.20 -2.42
CA LEU A 34 8.90 1.29 -1.62
C LEU A 34 8.02 2.53 -1.73
N GLU A 35 7.54 2.86 -2.92
CA GLU A 35 6.65 4.01 -3.12
C GLU A 35 5.31 3.83 -2.41
N ILE A 36 4.76 2.61 -2.43
CA ILE A 36 3.52 2.29 -1.71
C ILE A 36 3.74 2.46 -0.20
N VAL A 37 4.85 1.95 0.32
CA VAL A 37 5.18 2.05 1.75
C VAL A 37 5.34 3.51 2.18
N LYS A 38 5.94 4.35 1.34
CA LYS A 38 6.05 5.79 1.61
C LYS A 38 4.68 6.44 1.76
N ILE A 39 3.72 6.06 0.93
CA ILE A 39 2.35 6.58 1.02
C ILE A 39 1.69 6.11 2.30
N LEU A 40 1.85 4.84 2.67
CA LEU A 40 1.30 4.31 3.91
C LEU A 40 1.81 5.11 5.12
N LYS A 41 3.09 5.47 5.12
CA LYS A 41 3.66 6.29 6.17
C LYS A 41 3.09 7.71 6.17
N THR A 42 3.06 8.35 5.00
CA THR A 42 2.56 9.72 4.87
C THR A 42 1.10 9.84 5.29
N GLU A 43 0.29 8.84 4.98
CA GLU A 43 -1.13 8.82 5.34
C GLU A 43 -1.38 8.32 6.77
N GLY A 44 -0.32 7.96 7.50
CA GLY A 44 -0.45 7.59 8.91
C GLY A 44 -0.86 6.16 9.19
N TYR A 45 -0.78 5.27 8.20
CA TYR A 45 -1.14 3.86 8.39
C TYR A 45 -0.05 3.03 9.03
N ILE A 46 1.22 3.42 8.85
CA ILE A 46 2.35 2.75 9.47
C ILE A 46 3.19 3.77 10.24
N LYS A 47 3.96 3.28 11.20
CA LYS A 47 4.78 4.13 12.05
C LYS A 47 6.00 4.66 11.31
N ASN A 48 6.71 3.78 10.62
CA ASN A 48 7.92 4.11 9.88
C ASN A 48 8.33 2.94 8.99
N PHE A 49 9.35 3.16 8.17
CA PHE A 49 9.99 2.10 7.40
C PHE A 49 11.46 2.43 7.23
N LYS A 50 12.26 1.42 6.93
CA LYS A 50 13.65 1.61 6.56
C LYS A 50 14.11 0.51 5.62
N LYS A 51 15.15 0.80 4.84
CA LYS A 51 15.82 -0.22 4.03
C LYS A 51 16.76 -1.00 4.93
N ALA A 52 16.76 -2.31 4.78
CA ALA A 52 17.61 -3.19 5.57
C ALA A 52 18.12 -4.32 4.70
N ASN A 53 19.13 -5.05 5.20
CA ASN A 53 19.63 -6.24 4.54
C ASN A 53 19.39 -7.42 5.46
N GLN A 54 18.73 -8.45 4.94
CA GLN A 54 18.45 -9.67 5.67
C GLN A 54 19.00 -10.85 4.87
N GLU A 55 19.97 -11.55 5.44
CA GLU A 55 20.58 -12.72 4.82
C GLU A 55 21.06 -12.48 3.38
N GLY A 56 21.67 -11.32 3.15
CA GLY A 56 22.18 -10.96 1.83
C GLY A 56 21.15 -10.37 0.87
N SER A 57 19.90 -10.28 1.27
CA SER A 57 18.83 -9.71 0.45
C SER A 57 18.37 -8.37 0.98
N ASN A 58 18.14 -7.43 0.08
CA ASN A 58 17.61 -6.12 0.45
C ASN A 58 16.12 -6.23 0.74
N VAL A 59 15.71 -5.68 1.87
CA VAL A 59 14.30 -5.67 2.29
C VAL A 59 13.88 -4.28 2.72
N ILE A 60 12.57 -4.05 2.70
CA ILE A 60 11.95 -2.88 3.31
C ILE A 60 11.41 -3.35 4.66
N ARG A 61 11.93 -2.77 5.74
CA ARG A 61 11.45 -3.08 7.09
C ARG A 61 10.36 -2.10 7.45
N VAL A 62 9.13 -2.59 7.56
CA VAL A 62 7.96 -1.79 7.86
C VAL A 62 7.64 -1.89 9.34
N PHE A 63 7.59 -0.75 10.03
CA PHE A 63 7.22 -0.69 11.44
C PHE A 63 5.72 -0.38 11.52
N LEU A 64 4.98 -1.32 12.09
CA LEU A 64 3.53 -1.25 12.14
C LEU A 64 3.05 -0.27 13.23
N LYS A 65 1.83 0.21 13.06
CA LYS A 65 1.24 1.19 13.98
C LYS A 65 -0.04 0.62 14.58
N TYR A 66 -0.19 0.83 15.87
CA TYR A 66 -1.34 0.34 16.64
C TYR A 66 -1.96 1.50 17.40
N ASP A 67 -3.26 1.39 17.69
CA ASP A 67 -3.94 2.37 18.53
C ASP A 67 -3.69 2.09 20.02
N ASP A 68 -4.30 2.89 20.88
CA ASP A 68 -4.13 2.74 22.34
C ASP A 68 -4.66 1.41 22.87
N SER A 69 -5.57 0.76 22.12
CA SER A 69 -6.11 -0.56 22.45
C SER A 69 -5.31 -1.70 21.84
N THR A 70 -4.15 -1.41 21.24
CA THR A 70 -3.29 -2.35 20.53
C THR A 70 -3.92 -2.95 19.26
N ALA A 71 -4.99 -2.33 18.73
CA ALA A 71 -5.56 -2.72 17.46
C ALA A 71 -4.78 -2.08 16.29
N PRO A 72 -4.60 -2.79 15.17
CA PRO A 72 -3.89 -2.22 14.02
C PRO A 72 -4.59 -0.97 13.49
N ILE A 73 -3.82 0.05 13.14
CA ILE A 73 -4.37 1.24 12.49
C ILE A 73 -4.90 0.88 11.10
N ILE A 74 -4.24 -0.04 10.39
CA ILE A 74 -4.77 -0.56 9.13
C ILE A 74 -5.89 -1.54 9.46
N HIS A 75 -7.13 -1.17 9.17
CA HIS A 75 -8.29 -2.04 9.36
C HIS A 75 -8.51 -2.96 8.17
N GLY A 76 -8.14 -2.52 6.99
CA GLY A 76 -8.21 -3.33 5.79
C GLY A 76 -7.26 -2.80 4.73
N ILE A 77 -6.76 -3.70 3.89
CA ILE A 77 -5.90 -3.36 2.78
C ILE A 77 -6.12 -4.39 1.69
N GLU A 78 -6.54 -3.93 0.51
CA GLU A 78 -6.92 -4.82 -0.60
C GLU A 78 -6.29 -4.40 -1.90
N LYS A 79 -5.74 -5.38 -2.64
CA LYS A 79 -5.26 -5.18 -3.99
C LYS A 79 -6.45 -5.07 -4.95
N VAL A 80 -6.46 -4.02 -5.77
CA VAL A 80 -7.51 -3.82 -6.78
C VAL A 80 -7.05 -4.31 -8.15
N SER A 81 -5.97 -3.75 -8.68
CA SER A 81 -5.42 -4.17 -9.96
C SER A 81 -4.63 -5.47 -9.80
N LYS A 82 -4.88 -6.45 -10.66
CA LYS A 82 -4.24 -7.77 -10.58
C LYS A 82 -3.59 -8.11 -11.91
N PRO A 83 -2.55 -8.98 -11.94
CA PRO A 83 -1.87 -9.31 -13.18
C PRO A 83 -2.81 -9.77 -14.31
N GLY A 84 -3.84 -10.54 -13.98
CA GLY A 84 -4.82 -11.01 -14.96
C GLY A 84 -5.97 -10.05 -15.22
N ARG A 85 -6.04 -8.94 -14.47
CA ARG A 85 -7.14 -7.98 -14.58
C ARG A 85 -6.69 -6.62 -14.08
N ARG A 86 -6.02 -5.86 -14.96
CA ARG A 86 -5.57 -4.51 -14.62
C ARG A 86 -6.76 -3.56 -14.59
N VAL A 87 -6.74 -2.63 -13.62
CA VAL A 87 -7.81 -1.65 -13.42
C VAL A 87 -7.22 -0.24 -13.57
N TYR A 88 -7.73 0.50 -14.53
CA TYR A 88 -7.31 1.89 -14.79
C TYR A 88 -8.52 2.81 -14.69
N MET A 89 -8.33 4.00 -14.15
CA MET A 89 -9.41 4.98 -14.06
C MET A 89 -8.88 6.39 -14.33
N GLY A 90 -9.73 7.21 -14.98
CA GLY A 90 -9.46 8.63 -15.14
C GLY A 90 -9.67 9.37 -13.82
N TYR A 91 -9.10 10.56 -13.71
CA TYR A 91 -9.18 11.32 -12.46
C TYR A 91 -10.62 11.66 -12.04
N LYS A 92 -11.53 11.80 -12.99
CA LYS A 92 -12.94 12.10 -12.69
C LYS A 92 -13.69 10.93 -12.07
N ASN A 93 -13.20 9.71 -12.28
CA ASN A 93 -13.87 8.49 -11.84
C ASN A 93 -13.15 7.81 -10.66
N MET A 94 -12.24 8.50 -10.00
CA MET A 94 -11.52 7.94 -8.86
C MET A 94 -12.50 7.60 -7.74
N PRO A 95 -12.57 6.33 -7.31
CA PRO A 95 -13.49 5.95 -6.23
C PRO A 95 -13.02 6.52 -4.89
N ARG A 96 -14.00 6.75 -4.01
CA ARG A 96 -13.71 7.12 -2.64
C ARG A 96 -13.78 5.88 -1.77
N VAL A 97 -12.77 5.69 -0.93
CA VAL A 97 -12.73 4.57 0.01
C VAL A 97 -13.39 5.01 1.30
N LEU A 98 -14.45 4.32 1.74
CA LEU A 98 -15.20 4.65 2.96
C LEU A 98 -15.58 6.14 3.03
N ASN A 99 -16.16 6.68 1.95
CA ASN A 99 -16.57 8.08 1.86
C ASN A 99 -15.43 9.08 2.17
N GLY A 100 -14.20 8.71 1.82
CA GLY A 100 -13.02 9.56 2.02
C GLY A 100 -12.23 9.27 3.29
N TYR A 101 -12.68 8.37 4.14
CA TYR A 101 -11.93 7.95 5.33
C TYR A 101 -10.79 7.00 5.00
N GLY A 102 -10.88 6.28 3.89
CA GLY A 102 -9.81 5.42 3.43
C GLY A 102 -8.96 6.09 2.36
N THR A 103 -7.96 5.38 1.89
CA THR A 103 -7.01 5.86 0.90
C THR A 103 -6.95 4.93 -0.30
N LEU A 104 -7.02 5.52 -1.49
CA LEU A 104 -6.80 4.83 -2.75
C LEU A 104 -5.36 5.10 -3.18
N ILE A 105 -4.61 4.06 -3.52
CA ILE A 105 -3.24 4.20 -4.02
C ILE A 105 -3.24 3.94 -5.51
N VAL A 106 -2.71 4.91 -6.27
CA VAL A 106 -2.78 4.96 -7.72
C VAL A 106 -1.38 5.12 -8.32
N SER A 107 -1.08 4.36 -9.36
CA SER A 107 0.15 4.56 -10.14
C SER A 107 -0.18 5.44 -11.34
N THR A 108 0.39 6.63 -11.39
CA THR A 108 0.16 7.60 -12.48
C THR A 108 1.43 7.82 -13.30
N SER A 109 1.31 8.55 -14.39
CA SER A 109 2.47 8.97 -15.18
C SER A 109 3.45 9.85 -14.40
N GLN A 110 2.99 10.45 -13.31
CA GLN A 110 3.80 11.29 -12.42
C GLN A 110 4.27 10.55 -11.17
N GLY A 111 4.10 9.24 -11.12
CA GLY A 111 4.50 8.41 -10.00
C GLY A 111 3.31 7.84 -9.22
N VAL A 112 3.61 7.13 -8.14
CA VAL A 112 2.59 6.54 -7.26
C VAL A 112 2.13 7.60 -6.28
N THR A 113 0.81 7.73 -6.14
CA THR A 113 0.22 8.75 -5.26
C THR A 113 -1.14 8.27 -4.75
N THR A 114 -1.80 9.10 -3.96
CA THR A 114 -3.17 8.81 -3.51
C THR A 114 -4.17 9.22 -4.59
N GLY A 115 -5.35 8.59 -4.58
CA GLY A 115 -6.42 8.96 -5.51
C GLY A 115 -6.83 10.43 -5.36
N LYS A 116 -6.83 10.95 -4.14
CA LYS A 116 -7.14 12.34 -3.87
C LYS A 116 -6.16 13.28 -4.56
N LYS A 117 -4.84 13.02 -4.41
CA LYS A 117 -3.82 13.85 -5.05
C LYS A 117 -3.84 13.71 -6.57
N ALA A 118 -4.10 12.50 -7.09
CA ALA A 118 -4.23 12.28 -8.52
C ALA A 118 -5.38 13.10 -9.10
N ALA A 119 -6.52 13.12 -8.43
CA ALA A 119 -7.67 13.91 -8.85
C ALA A 119 -7.37 15.42 -8.81
N GLU A 120 -6.68 15.90 -7.79
CA GLU A 120 -6.26 17.29 -7.70
C GLU A 120 -5.34 17.70 -8.85
N LYS A 121 -4.45 16.81 -9.24
CA LYS A 121 -3.53 17.03 -10.36
C LYS A 121 -4.15 16.71 -11.72
N LYS A 122 -5.41 16.26 -11.74
CA LYS A 122 -6.14 15.88 -12.96
C LYS A 122 -5.42 14.80 -13.77
N VAL A 123 -4.87 13.80 -13.09
CA VAL A 123 -4.22 12.66 -13.72
C VAL A 123 -4.92 11.36 -13.31
N GLY A 124 -5.07 10.45 -14.26
CA GLY A 124 -5.57 9.12 -14.00
C GLY A 124 -4.43 8.12 -13.93
N GLY A 125 -4.75 6.86 -13.67
CA GLY A 125 -3.75 5.82 -13.63
C GLY A 125 -4.30 4.46 -13.24
N GLU A 126 -3.38 3.56 -12.94
CA GLU A 126 -3.70 2.22 -12.48
C GLU A 126 -4.04 2.24 -10.99
N ILE A 127 -5.21 1.68 -10.65
CA ILE A 127 -5.66 1.59 -9.27
C ILE A 127 -4.98 0.40 -8.63
N ILE A 128 -4.00 0.65 -7.76
CA ILE A 128 -3.20 -0.41 -7.16
C ILE A 128 -3.95 -1.10 -6.03
N CYS A 129 -4.33 -0.34 -5.02
CA CYS A 129 -4.97 -0.91 -3.84
C CYS A 129 -5.77 0.14 -3.08
N THR A 130 -6.57 -0.35 -2.12
CA THR A 130 -7.30 0.49 -1.17
C THR A 130 -6.86 0.14 0.23
N VAL A 131 -6.78 1.14 1.10
CA VAL A 131 -6.37 1.00 2.51
C VAL A 131 -7.34 1.78 3.37
N TRP A 132 -7.75 1.19 4.49
CA TRP A 132 -8.60 1.89 5.45
C TRP A 132 -8.37 1.43 6.87
#